data_28b4898d34512ad44c713c8090f1022e
#
_entry.id   28b4898d34512ad44c713c8090f1022e
#
_cell.length_a   1.000
_cell.length_b   1.000
_cell.length_c   1.000
_cell.angle_alpha   90.00
_cell.angle_beta   90.00
_cell.angle_gamma   90.00
#
_symmetry.space_group_name_H-M   'P 1'
#
loop_
_entity.id
_entity.type
_entity.pdbx_description
1 polymer ?
#
loop_
_entity_poly.entity_id
_entity_poly.type
_entity_poly.pdbx_seq_one_letter_code
_entity_poly.pdbx_strand_id
1 'polypeptide(L)'
;MTLVNQTHKAIDPLIVMVFLMAGGVVGFLAAPDAAAPQERLITIRARQYAYEPEVLRVNRGDTLRLSFISEDVVHGFFLEGHDLDVKIFPLEPDFEVTRPSNPGSSERVQEVVVTADKEGKFRYRCSHTCGYMHPFMQGEMIVAPNRLFPASIGMGLGVLLGGLAVIVRKRRSR
;
A
#
# COMPACT_ATOMS: atom_id res chain seq x y z
N MET A 1 -5.54 57.57 8.17
CA MET A 1 -5.59 56.43 9.13
C MET A 1 -6.33 55.20 8.64
N THR A 2 -7.17 55.27 7.60
CA THR A 2 -8.00 54.18 7.09
C THR A 2 -7.30 53.16 6.19
N LEU A 3 -6.29 53.56 5.41
CA LEU A 3 -5.59 52.64 4.48
C LEU A 3 -4.67 51.62 5.18
N VAL A 4 -4.05 51.99 6.30
CA VAL A 4 -3.17 51.12 7.09
C VAL A 4 -3.99 49.97 7.76
N ASN A 5 -5.24 50.26 8.14
CA ASN A 5 -6.10 49.24 8.77
C ASN A 5 -6.67 48.20 7.80
N GLN A 6 -6.80 48.56 6.51
CA GLN A 6 -7.26 47.58 5.48
C GLN A 6 -6.12 46.64 5.06
N THR A 7 -4.88 47.10 5.00
CA THR A 7 -3.72 46.25 4.66
C THR A 7 -3.49 45.15 5.73
N HIS A 8 -3.66 45.51 7.02
CA HIS A 8 -3.52 44.52 8.09
C HIS A 8 -4.60 43.39 8.06
N LYS A 9 -5.83 43.76 7.69
CA LYS A 9 -6.93 42.74 7.57
C LYS A 9 -6.73 41.75 6.44
N ALA A 10 -6.05 42.14 5.36
CA ALA A 10 -5.79 41.26 4.22
C ALA A 10 -4.54 40.38 4.41
N ILE A 11 -3.56 40.84 5.20
CA ILE A 11 -2.29 40.11 5.41
C ILE A 11 -2.48 38.90 6.35
N ASP A 12 -3.37 38.99 7.36
CA ASP A 12 -3.57 37.92 8.32
C ASP A 12 -4.06 36.60 7.69
N PRO A 13 -5.08 36.56 6.82
CA PRO A 13 -5.47 35.34 6.12
C PRO A 13 -4.40 34.86 5.15
N LEU A 14 -3.62 35.77 4.54
CA LEU A 14 -2.53 35.41 3.66
C LEU A 14 -1.42 34.65 4.40
N ILE A 15 -1.04 35.10 5.62
CA ILE A 15 -0.07 34.39 6.45
C ILE A 15 -0.54 32.95 6.75
N VAL A 16 -1.80 32.80 7.20
CA VAL A 16 -2.35 31.47 7.48
C VAL A 16 -2.32 30.59 6.24
N MET A 17 -2.70 31.14 5.08
CA MET A 17 -2.71 30.39 3.82
C MET A 17 -1.29 29.94 3.41
N VAL A 18 -0.28 30.80 3.57
CA VAL A 18 1.12 30.44 3.27
C VAL A 18 1.61 29.32 4.18
N PHE A 19 1.32 29.36 5.47
CA PHE A 19 1.71 28.32 6.41
C PHE A 19 0.96 27.00 6.14
N LEU A 20 -0.32 27.06 5.76
CA LEU A 20 -1.11 25.91 5.38
C LEU A 20 -0.51 25.23 4.12
N MET A 21 -0.23 26.01 3.10
CA MET A 21 0.37 25.49 1.85
C MET A 21 1.77 24.93 2.11
N ALA A 22 2.61 25.64 2.86
CA ALA A 22 3.96 25.17 3.22
C ALA A 22 3.90 23.87 4.03
N GLY A 23 3.00 23.77 5.02
CA GLY A 23 2.81 22.57 5.81
C GLY A 23 2.31 21.40 4.96
N GLY A 24 1.38 21.63 4.04
CA GLY A 24 0.90 20.63 3.08
C GLY A 24 2.01 20.13 2.16
N VAL A 25 2.81 21.03 1.61
CA VAL A 25 3.96 20.68 0.75
C VAL A 25 5.00 19.87 1.52
N VAL A 26 5.37 20.30 2.73
CA VAL A 26 6.31 19.54 3.57
C VAL A 26 5.76 18.16 3.91
N GLY A 27 4.50 18.06 4.30
CA GLY A 27 3.85 16.78 4.58
C GLY A 27 3.81 15.85 3.35
N PHE A 28 3.55 16.41 2.17
CA PHE A 28 3.56 15.68 0.92
C PHE A 28 4.96 15.20 0.52
N LEU A 29 5.98 16.06 0.61
CA LEU A 29 7.37 15.70 0.29
C LEU A 29 7.95 14.69 1.29
N ALA A 30 7.52 14.74 2.55
CA ALA A 30 7.91 13.77 3.56
C ALA A 30 7.24 12.39 3.36
N ALA A 31 6.26 12.28 2.46
CA ALA A 31 5.50 11.07 2.18
C ALA A 31 5.46 10.75 0.67
N PRO A 32 6.61 10.48 0.03
CA PRO A 32 6.72 10.31 -1.42
C PRO A 32 5.89 9.15 -2.00
N ASP A 33 5.49 8.17 -1.19
CA ASP A 33 4.80 6.95 -1.62
C ASP A 33 3.31 6.92 -1.26
N ALA A 34 2.68 8.10 -1.07
CA ALA A 34 1.26 8.20 -0.77
C ALA A 34 0.41 7.88 -2.03
N ALA A 35 0.29 6.61 -2.38
CA ALA A 35 -0.62 6.15 -3.41
C ALA A 35 -2.01 5.85 -2.83
N ALA A 36 -3.07 6.21 -3.56
CA ALA A 36 -4.42 5.72 -3.25
C ALA A 36 -4.45 4.19 -3.35
N PRO A 37 -5.32 3.50 -2.57
CA PRO A 37 -5.50 2.06 -2.71
C PRO A 37 -5.77 1.67 -4.16
N GLN A 38 -5.09 0.65 -4.63
CA GLN A 38 -5.16 0.18 -6.00
C GLN A 38 -5.46 -1.32 -6.06
N GLU A 39 -6.11 -1.73 -7.14
CA GLU A 39 -6.20 -3.15 -7.49
C GLU A 39 -4.91 -3.56 -8.21
N ARG A 40 -4.27 -4.63 -7.71
CA ARG A 40 -3.02 -5.16 -8.26
C ARG A 40 -3.20 -6.60 -8.68
N LEU A 41 -2.94 -6.88 -9.94
CA LEU A 41 -2.86 -8.23 -10.48
C LEU A 41 -1.43 -8.74 -10.31
N ILE A 42 -1.25 -9.80 -9.55
CA ILE A 42 0.07 -10.38 -9.24
C ILE A 42 0.03 -11.87 -9.52
N THR A 43 0.89 -12.32 -10.41
CA THR A 43 1.08 -13.76 -10.66
C THR A 43 2.24 -14.25 -9.80
N ILE A 44 1.96 -15.26 -8.95
CA ILE A 44 2.94 -15.93 -8.11
C ILE A 44 3.27 -17.28 -8.75
N ARG A 45 4.50 -17.45 -9.17
CA ARG A 45 5.04 -18.70 -9.68
C ARG A 45 5.69 -19.45 -8.52
N ALA A 46 5.37 -20.72 -8.40
CA ALA A 46 5.95 -21.62 -7.41
C ALA A 46 6.78 -22.70 -8.12
N ARG A 47 7.99 -22.91 -7.63
CA ARG A 47 8.88 -24.01 -8.06
C ARG A 47 9.68 -24.49 -6.86
N GLN A 48 10.27 -25.65 -6.91
CA GLN A 48 11.16 -26.17 -5.86
C GLN A 48 12.47 -25.38 -5.83
N TYR A 49 12.79 -24.55 -4.80
CA TYR A 49 12.06 -24.29 -3.57
C TYR A 49 11.92 -22.77 -3.40
N ALA A 50 11.30 -22.12 -4.36
CA ALA A 50 11.22 -20.67 -4.44
C ALA A 50 9.85 -20.20 -4.95
N TYR A 51 9.52 -18.97 -4.60
CA TYR A 51 8.43 -18.20 -5.21
C TYR A 51 9.00 -17.08 -6.08
N GLU A 52 8.31 -16.76 -7.15
CA GLU A 52 8.58 -15.60 -7.97
C GLU A 52 7.30 -14.77 -8.14
N PRO A 53 7.28 -13.51 -7.68
CA PRO A 53 8.35 -12.82 -6.96
C PRO A 53 8.54 -13.34 -5.54
N GLU A 54 9.78 -13.28 -5.02
CA GLU A 54 10.11 -13.62 -3.63
C GLU A 54 9.67 -12.53 -2.65
N VAL A 55 9.59 -11.27 -3.11
CA VAL A 55 9.16 -10.13 -2.31
C VAL A 55 8.05 -9.37 -3.02
N LEU A 56 6.88 -9.32 -2.37
CA LEU A 56 5.74 -8.51 -2.78
C LEU A 56 5.79 -7.16 -2.07
N ARG A 57 5.71 -6.06 -2.82
CA ARG A 57 5.62 -4.70 -2.25
C ARG A 57 4.31 -4.06 -2.63
N VAL A 58 3.49 -3.79 -1.64
CA VAL A 58 2.14 -3.26 -1.80
C VAL A 58 1.88 -2.16 -0.78
N ASN A 59 0.84 -1.36 -0.97
CA ASN A 59 0.44 -0.32 -0.02
C ASN A 59 -0.77 -0.80 0.80
N ARG A 60 -0.90 -0.27 2.00
CA ARG A 60 -2.08 -0.52 2.81
C ARG A 60 -3.35 -0.07 2.08
N GLY A 61 -4.33 -0.95 2.05
CA GLY A 61 -5.60 -0.77 1.36
C GLY A 61 -5.61 -1.28 -0.08
N ASP A 62 -4.45 -1.67 -0.64
CA ASP A 62 -4.43 -2.31 -1.96
C ASP A 62 -5.23 -3.62 -1.94
N THR A 63 -5.97 -3.85 -3.01
CA THR A 63 -6.66 -5.11 -3.27
C THR A 63 -5.81 -5.95 -4.23
N LEU A 64 -5.32 -7.08 -3.74
CA LEU A 64 -4.44 -7.96 -4.48
C LEU A 64 -5.24 -9.09 -5.12
N ARG A 65 -5.20 -9.21 -6.44
CA ARG A 65 -5.62 -10.41 -7.16
C ARG A 65 -4.39 -11.27 -7.40
N LEU A 66 -4.28 -12.33 -6.63
CA LEU A 66 -3.17 -13.26 -6.68
C LEU A 66 -3.55 -14.45 -7.56
N SER A 67 -2.82 -14.62 -8.66
CA SER A 67 -2.93 -15.80 -9.52
C SER A 67 -1.74 -16.71 -9.26
N PHE A 68 -1.98 -17.99 -9.05
CA PHE A 68 -0.94 -18.95 -8.68
C PHE A 68 -0.66 -19.95 -9.81
N ILE A 69 0.63 -20.16 -10.09
CA ILE A 69 1.13 -21.10 -11.10
C ILE A 69 2.21 -21.95 -10.45
N SER A 70 2.09 -23.29 -10.54
CA SER A 70 3.21 -24.19 -10.23
C SER A 70 3.90 -24.63 -11.51
N GLU A 71 5.24 -24.57 -11.50
CA GLU A 71 6.08 -24.96 -12.65
C GLU A 71 6.53 -26.43 -12.58
N ASP A 72 6.35 -27.10 -11.44
CA ASP A 72 6.90 -28.45 -11.25
C ASP A 72 5.95 -29.40 -10.47
N VAL A 73 5.82 -29.23 -9.16
CA VAL A 73 5.03 -30.10 -8.29
C VAL A 73 3.92 -29.32 -7.58
N VAL A 74 3.11 -30.02 -6.80
CA VAL A 74 2.11 -29.34 -5.96
C VAL A 74 2.80 -28.55 -4.85
N HIS A 75 2.42 -27.28 -4.70
CA HIS A 75 2.85 -26.38 -3.64
C HIS A 75 1.67 -25.91 -2.80
N GLY A 76 1.95 -25.22 -1.71
CA GLY A 76 0.97 -24.43 -0.97
C GLY A 76 1.40 -22.96 -0.96
N PHE A 77 0.50 -22.07 -0.60
CA PHE A 77 0.81 -20.67 -0.33
C PHE A 77 0.02 -20.25 0.90
N PHE A 78 0.70 -20.14 2.01
CA PHE A 78 0.13 -19.67 3.28
C PHE A 78 0.69 -18.29 3.60
N LEU A 79 -0.17 -17.26 3.69
CA LEU A 79 0.21 -15.90 4.04
C LEU A 79 -0.03 -15.67 5.53
N GLU A 80 1.05 -15.51 6.29
CA GLU A 80 0.99 -15.27 7.74
C GLU A 80 0.27 -13.94 8.03
N GLY A 81 -0.56 -13.94 9.07
CA GLY A 81 -1.33 -12.75 9.48
C GLY A 81 -2.57 -12.45 8.64
N HIS A 82 -2.81 -13.23 7.59
CA HIS A 82 -4.00 -13.20 6.75
C HIS A 82 -4.62 -14.61 6.73
N ASP A 83 -5.92 -14.68 6.62
CA ASP A 83 -6.63 -15.98 6.52
C ASP A 83 -6.58 -16.49 5.07
N LEU A 84 -5.36 -16.83 4.62
CA LEU A 84 -5.10 -17.25 3.25
C LEU A 84 -4.16 -18.45 3.23
N ASP A 85 -4.70 -19.60 2.83
CA ASP A 85 -3.97 -20.84 2.53
C ASP A 85 -4.49 -21.42 1.23
N VAL A 86 -3.64 -21.51 0.22
CA VAL A 86 -3.99 -21.95 -1.14
C VAL A 86 -3.11 -23.11 -1.56
N LYS A 87 -3.70 -24.14 -2.12
CA LYS A 87 -2.98 -25.27 -2.71
C LYS A 87 -2.79 -25.02 -4.21
N ILE A 88 -1.55 -25.00 -4.67
CA ILE A 88 -1.16 -24.68 -6.04
C ILE A 88 -0.84 -25.99 -6.77
N PHE A 89 -1.54 -26.25 -7.87
CA PHE A 89 -1.31 -27.42 -8.70
C PHE A 89 -0.43 -27.11 -9.90
N PRO A 90 0.41 -28.05 -10.36
CA PRO A 90 1.18 -27.86 -11.58
C PRO A 90 0.26 -27.72 -12.79
N LEU A 91 0.69 -26.92 -13.76
CA LEU A 91 0.05 -26.84 -15.06
C LEU A 91 0.26 -28.16 -15.80
N GLU A 92 -0.80 -28.72 -16.36
CA GLU A 92 -0.68 -29.84 -17.29
C GLU A 92 -0.03 -29.34 -18.60
N PRO A 93 0.78 -30.16 -19.30
CA PRO A 93 1.51 -29.73 -20.50
C PRO A 93 0.64 -29.18 -21.63
N ASP A 94 -0.64 -29.56 -21.69
CA ASP A 94 -1.62 -29.15 -22.70
C ASP A 94 -2.58 -28.04 -22.22
N PHE A 95 -2.27 -27.43 -21.07
CA PHE A 95 -3.13 -26.41 -20.50
C PHE A 95 -2.82 -25.03 -21.09
N GLU A 96 -3.66 -24.58 -22.00
CA GLU A 96 -3.66 -23.19 -22.46
C GLU A 96 -4.23 -22.28 -21.36
N VAL A 97 -3.46 -21.29 -20.92
CA VAL A 97 -3.90 -20.30 -19.92
C VAL A 97 -4.95 -19.40 -20.54
N THR A 98 -6.15 -19.91 -20.62
CA THR A 98 -7.33 -19.13 -21.02
C THR A 98 -7.87 -18.42 -19.77
N ARG A 99 -8.05 -17.13 -19.86
CA ARG A 99 -8.64 -16.28 -18.80
C ARG A 99 -10.05 -16.83 -18.48
N PRO A 100 -10.42 -17.05 -17.19
CA PRO A 100 -11.71 -17.65 -16.85
C PRO A 100 -12.86 -16.78 -17.35
N SER A 101 -13.58 -17.31 -18.32
CA SER A 101 -14.79 -16.69 -18.87
C SER A 101 -16.09 -17.23 -18.29
N ASN A 102 -16.00 -18.22 -17.36
CA ASN A 102 -17.19 -18.84 -16.81
C ASN A 102 -16.98 -19.43 -15.41
N PRO A 103 -17.83 -19.09 -14.39
CA PRO A 103 -17.76 -19.66 -13.05
C PRO A 103 -18.30 -21.10 -13.06
N GLY A 104 -17.47 -22.06 -13.43
CA GLY A 104 -17.84 -23.48 -13.50
C GLY A 104 -16.88 -24.36 -14.28
N SER A 105 -15.91 -23.78 -14.98
CA SER A 105 -14.86 -24.55 -15.64
C SER A 105 -13.74 -24.87 -14.65
N SER A 106 -13.28 -26.10 -14.64
CA SER A 106 -12.19 -26.62 -13.81
C SER A 106 -10.82 -26.09 -14.25
N GLU A 107 -10.69 -24.76 -14.25
CA GLU A 107 -9.50 -24.03 -14.59
C GLU A 107 -8.59 -23.95 -13.37
N ARG A 108 -7.40 -24.52 -13.47
CA ARG A 108 -6.46 -24.72 -12.36
C ARG A 108 -5.60 -23.47 -12.04
N VAL A 109 -5.89 -22.32 -12.60
CA VAL A 109 -5.35 -21.05 -12.13
C VAL A 109 -6.20 -20.60 -10.95
N GLN A 110 -5.70 -20.84 -9.74
CA GLN A 110 -6.37 -20.36 -8.55
C GLN A 110 -6.13 -18.85 -8.43
N GLU A 111 -7.20 -18.10 -8.59
CA GLU A 111 -7.19 -16.66 -8.32
C GLU A 111 -7.83 -16.42 -6.95
N VAL A 112 -7.12 -15.67 -6.11
CA VAL A 112 -7.59 -15.27 -4.79
C VAL A 112 -7.48 -13.77 -4.65
N VAL A 113 -8.50 -13.15 -4.06
CA VAL A 113 -8.51 -11.72 -3.77
C VAL A 113 -8.27 -11.52 -2.28
N VAL A 114 -7.25 -10.73 -1.95
CA VAL A 114 -6.93 -10.36 -0.56
C VAL A 114 -6.66 -8.87 -0.46
N THR A 115 -7.16 -8.24 0.60
CA THR A 115 -6.88 -6.82 0.88
C THR A 115 -5.72 -6.70 1.85
N ALA A 116 -4.74 -5.86 1.51
CA ALA A 116 -3.61 -5.54 2.37
C ALA A 116 -4.04 -4.54 3.46
N ASP A 117 -4.81 -4.98 4.45
CA ASP A 117 -5.43 -4.14 5.49
C ASP A 117 -4.48 -3.78 6.63
N LYS A 118 -3.41 -4.56 6.84
CA LYS A 118 -2.43 -4.41 7.91
C LYS A 118 -1.06 -4.00 7.36
N GLU A 119 -0.48 -2.97 7.95
CA GLU A 119 0.90 -2.54 7.64
C GLU A 119 1.91 -3.50 8.26
N GLY A 120 3.05 -3.69 7.59
CA GLY A 120 4.14 -4.51 8.12
C GLY A 120 4.74 -5.46 7.10
N LYS A 121 5.49 -6.42 7.64
CA LYS A 121 6.10 -7.51 6.88
C LYS A 121 5.41 -8.80 7.24
N PHE A 122 4.90 -9.48 6.23
CA PHE A 122 4.19 -10.74 6.35
C PHE A 122 4.94 -11.78 5.54
N ARG A 123 5.29 -12.89 6.19
CA ARG A 123 5.92 -14.00 5.51
C ARG A 123 4.86 -14.85 4.82
N TYR A 124 5.14 -15.31 3.62
CA TYR A 124 4.40 -16.40 3.02
C TYR A 124 5.32 -17.60 2.83
N ARG A 125 4.76 -18.77 3.00
CA ARG A 125 5.49 -20.04 2.98
C ARG A 125 4.70 -21.13 2.32
N CYS A 126 5.41 -22.15 1.86
CA CYS A 126 4.78 -23.33 1.34
C CYS A 126 4.08 -24.10 2.48
N SER A 127 2.77 -24.31 2.36
CA SER A 127 1.97 -25.06 3.32
C SER A 127 1.79 -26.53 2.92
N HIS A 128 2.24 -26.92 1.71
CA HIS A 128 2.12 -28.26 1.19
C HIS A 128 3.51 -28.84 0.87
N THR A 129 3.81 -30.04 1.39
CA THR A 129 5.13 -30.67 1.23
C THR A 129 5.48 -30.86 -0.26
N CYS A 130 6.46 -30.11 -0.74
CA CYS A 130 6.89 -30.09 -2.14
C CYS A 130 8.28 -30.72 -2.37
N GLY A 131 8.90 -31.28 -1.32
CA GLY A 131 10.19 -31.94 -1.40
C GLY A 131 11.09 -31.68 -0.20
N TYR A 132 12.38 -32.02 -0.32
CA TYR A 132 13.34 -32.02 0.79
C TYR A 132 13.55 -30.65 1.43
N MET A 133 13.64 -29.57 0.65
CA MET A 133 13.86 -28.21 1.16
C MET A 133 12.56 -27.42 1.35
N HIS A 134 11.41 -28.11 1.41
CA HIS A 134 10.10 -27.50 1.66
C HIS A 134 10.09 -26.47 2.81
N PRO A 135 10.72 -26.70 3.99
CA PRO A 135 10.68 -25.72 5.08
C PRO A 135 11.34 -24.38 4.75
N PHE A 136 12.19 -24.32 3.73
CA PHE A 136 12.92 -23.12 3.32
C PHE A 136 12.22 -22.36 2.17
N MET A 137 11.15 -22.92 1.60
CA MET A 137 10.38 -22.28 0.55
C MET A 137 9.46 -21.21 1.13
N GLN A 138 9.91 -19.96 1.05
CA GLN A 138 9.22 -18.81 1.63
C GLN A 138 9.48 -17.55 0.82
N GLY A 139 8.66 -16.51 1.07
CA GLY A 139 8.84 -15.16 0.57
C GLY A 139 8.23 -14.15 1.54
N GLU A 140 8.28 -12.88 1.18
CA GLU A 140 7.86 -11.78 2.04
C GLU A 140 6.88 -10.84 1.32
N MET A 141 5.78 -10.50 1.98
CA MET A 141 4.90 -9.41 1.57
C MET A 141 5.14 -8.20 2.48
N ILE A 142 5.55 -7.08 1.87
CA ILE A 142 5.78 -5.82 2.57
C ILE A 142 4.63 -4.88 2.24
N VAL A 143 3.83 -4.57 3.26
CA VAL A 143 2.72 -3.63 3.17
C VAL A 143 3.18 -2.28 3.70
N ALA A 144 3.39 -1.32 2.80
CA ALA A 144 3.77 0.05 3.15
C ALA A 144 2.57 0.84 3.70
N PRO A 145 2.78 1.77 4.63
CA PRO A 145 1.72 2.63 5.14
C PRO A 145 1.13 3.52 4.04
N ASN A 146 -0.19 3.72 4.07
CA ASN A 146 -0.84 4.72 3.22
C ASN A 146 -0.58 6.12 3.79
N ARG A 147 0.26 6.90 3.11
CA ARG A 147 0.83 8.16 3.62
C ARG A 147 0.01 9.43 3.29
N LEU A 148 -1.28 9.33 2.94
CA LEU A 148 -2.16 10.51 2.91
C LEU A 148 -2.27 11.15 4.30
N PHE A 149 -2.13 10.37 5.36
CA PHE A 149 -2.17 10.82 6.75
C PHE A 149 -1.07 11.86 7.11
N PRO A 150 0.22 11.70 6.76
CA PRO A 150 1.24 12.72 7.03
C PRO A 150 0.99 14.06 6.35
N ALA A 151 0.43 14.07 5.15
CA ALA A 151 0.10 15.32 4.46
C ALA A 151 -0.99 16.12 5.20
N SER A 152 -2.01 15.45 5.74
CA SER A 152 -3.07 16.09 6.53
C SER A 152 -2.55 16.64 7.87
N ILE A 153 -1.63 15.93 8.52
CA ILE A 153 -0.95 16.42 9.74
C ILE A 153 -0.13 17.66 9.42
N GLY A 154 0.65 17.64 8.32
CA GLY A 154 1.44 18.79 7.88
C GLY A 154 0.58 20.03 7.64
N MET A 155 -0.56 19.89 7.00
CA MET A 155 -1.53 20.98 6.83
C MET A 155 -2.09 21.48 8.16
N GLY A 156 -2.45 20.58 9.08
CA GLY A 156 -2.96 20.96 10.41
C GLY A 156 -1.93 21.76 11.22
N LEU A 157 -0.68 21.32 11.24
CA LEU A 157 0.42 22.06 11.88
C LEU A 157 0.65 23.41 11.22
N GLY A 158 0.55 23.51 9.90
CA GLY A 158 0.64 24.77 9.16
C GLY A 158 -0.42 25.78 9.61
N VAL A 159 -1.66 25.35 9.77
CA VAL A 159 -2.76 26.19 10.27
C VAL A 159 -2.47 26.69 11.70
N LEU A 160 -2.01 25.81 12.60
CA LEU A 160 -1.68 26.17 13.98
C LEU A 160 -0.55 27.19 14.05
N LEU A 161 0.54 26.99 13.30
CA LEU A 161 1.68 27.91 13.26
C LEU A 161 1.30 29.25 12.63
N GLY A 162 0.52 29.24 11.55
CA GLY A 162 0.02 30.45 10.91
C GLY A 162 -0.90 31.25 11.85
N GLY A 163 -1.81 30.57 12.55
CA GLY A 163 -2.67 31.20 13.56
C GLY A 163 -1.87 31.81 14.71
N LEU A 164 -0.85 31.11 15.22
CA LEU A 164 0.04 31.63 16.25
C LEU A 164 0.82 32.87 15.78
N ALA A 165 1.34 32.83 14.55
CA ALA A 165 2.06 33.97 13.96
C ALA A 165 1.18 35.24 13.87
N VAL A 166 -0.10 35.07 13.50
CA VAL A 166 -1.07 36.17 13.46
C VAL A 166 -1.33 36.72 14.86
N ILE A 167 -1.50 35.86 15.86
CA ILE A 167 -1.73 36.30 17.26
C ILE A 167 -0.53 37.05 17.78
N VAL A 168 0.70 36.59 17.60
CA VAL A 168 1.93 37.23 18.05
C VAL A 168 2.09 38.59 17.37
N ARG A 169 1.85 38.68 16.06
CA ARG A 169 1.88 39.93 15.32
C ARG A 169 0.90 40.97 15.86
N LYS A 170 -0.35 40.51 16.13
CA LYS A 170 -1.40 41.37 16.67
C LYS A 170 -1.07 41.89 18.09
N ARG A 171 -0.36 41.12 18.90
CA ARG A 171 0.11 41.55 20.23
C ARG A 171 1.22 42.58 20.13
N ARG A 172 2.12 42.47 19.14
CA ARG A 172 3.24 43.48 18.94
C ARG A 172 2.77 44.81 18.37
N SER A 173 1.61 44.83 17.72
CA SER A 173 1.04 46.07 17.12
C SER A 173 0.10 46.84 18.05
N ARG A 174 -0.09 46.38 19.28
CA ARG A 174 -0.79 47.07 20.37
C ARG A 174 0.18 47.65 21.37
#